data_2c56ab92579e6541d87da1965e599dad
#
_entry.id   2c56ab92579e6541d87da1965e599dad
#
_cell.length_a   1.000
_cell.length_b   1.000
_cell.length_c   1.000
_cell.angle_alpha   90.00
_cell.angle_beta   90.00
_cell.angle_gamma   90.00
#
_symmetry.space_group_name_H-M   'P 1'
#
loop_
_entity.id
_entity.type
_entity.pdbx_description
1 polymer ?
#
loop_
_entity_poly.entity_id
_entity_poly.type
_entity_poly.pdbx_seq_one_letter_code
_entity_poly.pdbx_strand_id
1 'polypeptide(L)'
;MKPSREEFIARIRHLGWCCYQIAANQDYNVEPNKDQYESLLQGVKFGLQNLDMTPEQNHENWMKCKTEQGWVYGEVKDFEKKTHPDLVPFDELPKIEADKDTMDAMMNKEANKLYDLFFGEE
;
A
#
# COMPACT_ATOMS: atom_id res chain seq x y z
N MET A 1 7.17 22.70 -9.43
CA MET A 1 7.97 21.48 -9.66
C MET A 1 7.09 20.26 -9.52
N LYS A 2 7.19 19.34 -10.45
CA LYS A 2 6.31 18.15 -10.40
C LYS A 2 6.95 17.06 -9.56
N PRO A 3 6.13 16.23 -8.89
CA PRO A 3 6.66 15.08 -8.17
C PRO A 3 7.13 14.01 -9.15
N SER A 4 7.94 13.08 -8.67
CA SER A 4 8.25 11.91 -9.48
C SER A 4 7.00 11.05 -9.61
N ARG A 5 6.98 10.18 -10.63
CA ARG A 5 5.84 9.28 -10.82
C ARG A 5 5.60 8.43 -9.58
N GLU A 6 6.68 7.88 -9.03
CA GLU A 6 6.56 7.01 -7.87
C GLU A 6 6.03 7.74 -6.65
N GLU A 7 6.50 8.96 -6.41
CA GLU A 7 6.01 9.76 -5.29
C GLU A 7 4.54 10.10 -5.44
N PHE A 8 4.13 10.47 -6.65
CA PHE A 8 2.74 10.81 -6.92
C PHE A 8 1.84 9.61 -6.62
N ILE A 9 2.19 8.44 -7.15
CA ILE A 9 1.39 7.24 -6.95
C ILE A 9 1.38 6.83 -5.49
N ALA A 10 2.53 6.93 -4.82
CA ALA A 10 2.60 6.58 -3.39
C ALA A 10 1.68 7.45 -2.56
N ARG A 11 1.63 8.76 -2.83
CA ARG A 11 0.76 9.65 -2.07
C ARG A 11 -0.71 9.36 -2.33
N ILE A 12 -1.07 9.08 -3.57
CA ILE A 12 -2.45 8.73 -3.90
C ILE A 12 -2.85 7.44 -3.17
N ARG A 13 -1.99 6.43 -3.21
CA ARG A 13 -2.29 5.16 -2.54
C ARG A 13 -2.42 5.35 -1.04
N HIS A 14 -1.57 6.17 -0.44
CA HIS A 14 -1.63 6.39 1.00
C HIS A 14 -2.92 7.11 1.39
N LEU A 15 -3.34 8.10 0.60
CA LEU A 15 -4.62 8.77 0.86
C LEU A 15 -5.78 7.78 0.77
N GLY A 16 -5.73 6.87 -0.20
CA GLY A 16 -6.74 5.82 -0.31
C GLY A 16 -6.78 4.95 0.94
N TRP A 17 -5.61 4.58 1.45
CA TRP A 17 -5.51 3.81 2.67
C TRP A 17 -6.14 4.58 3.84
N CYS A 18 -5.83 5.87 3.96
CA CYS A 18 -6.43 6.69 5.02
C CYS A 18 -7.95 6.72 4.92
N CYS A 19 -8.47 6.88 3.70
CA CYS A 19 -9.92 6.89 3.49
C CYS A 19 -10.54 5.57 3.95
N TYR A 20 -9.89 4.46 3.62
CA TYR A 20 -10.41 3.15 4.01
C TYR A 20 -10.34 2.97 5.53
N GLN A 21 -9.25 3.41 6.15
CA GLN A 21 -9.13 3.35 7.61
C GLN A 21 -10.24 4.13 8.29
N ILE A 22 -10.55 5.31 7.76
CA ILE A 22 -11.66 6.10 8.30
C ILE A 22 -12.97 5.34 8.15
N ALA A 23 -13.22 4.77 6.99
CA ALA A 23 -14.44 4.01 6.75
C ALA A 23 -14.55 2.79 7.65
N ALA A 24 -13.41 2.18 7.99
CA ALA A 24 -13.36 1.00 8.85
C ALA A 24 -13.28 1.35 10.34
N ASN A 25 -13.26 2.64 10.67
CA ASN A 25 -13.11 3.12 12.04
C ASN A 25 -11.81 2.62 12.67
N GLN A 26 -10.72 2.70 11.91
CA GLN A 26 -9.39 2.30 12.34
C GLN A 26 -8.46 3.51 12.34
N ASP A 27 -7.38 3.42 13.10
CA ASP A 27 -6.40 4.50 13.20
C ASP A 27 -5.75 4.75 11.84
N TYR A 28 -5.44 6.03 11.58
CA TYR A 28 -4.77 6.41 10.35
C TYR A 28 -3.83 7.60 10.61
N ASN A 29 -2.92 7.82 9.69
CA ASN A 29 -2.03 8.99 9.72
C ASN A 29 -1.85 9.47 8.27
N VAL A 30 -2.13 10.75 8.06
CA VAL A 30 -2.09 11.34 6.71
C VAL A 30 -0.65 11.36 6.18
N GLU A 31 0.31 11.69 7.06
CA GLU A 31 1.71 11.65 6.67
C GLU A 31 2.28 10.29 7.01
N PRO A 32 2.76 9.53 6.03
CA PRO A 32 3.30 8.20 6.31
C PRO A 32 4.58 8.30 7.13
N ASN A 33 4.77 7.37 8.05
CA ASN A 33 6.04 7.26 8.76
C ASN A 33 7.06 6.58 7.83
N LYS A 34 8.30 6.43 8.32
CA LYS A 34 9.38 5.91 7.49
C LYS A 34 9.09 4.52 6.95
N ASP A 35 8.64 3.61 7.83
CA ASP A 35 8.36 2.23 7.40
C ASP A 35 7.20 2.19 6.42
N GLN A 36 6.17 3.00 6.66
CA GLN A 36 5.04 3.07 5.73
C GLN A 36 5.49 3.59 4.37
N TYR A 37 6.33 4.63 4.36
CA TYR A 37 6.76 5.22 3.10
C TYR A 37 7.61 4.25 2.30
N GLU A 38 8.51 3.53 2.97
CA GLU A 38 9.32 2.52 2.29
C GLU A 38 8.46 1.43 1.68
N SER A 39 7.45 0.98 2.42
CA SER A 39 6.51 -0.03 1.91
C SER A 39 5.71 0.50 0.72
N LEU A 40 5.28 1.75 0.82
CA LEU A 40 4.53 2.38 -0.27
C LEU A 40 5.36 2.43 -1.54
N LEU A 41 6.59 2.91 -1.43
CA LEU A 41 7.47 3.01 -2.60
C LEU A 41 7.75 1.65 -3.20
N GLN A 42 8.00 0.65 -2.37
CA GLN A 42 8.23 -0.69 -2.88
C GLN A 42 6.98 -1.23 -3.57
N GLY A 43 5.81 -1.00 -2.99
CA GLY A 43 4.55 -1.41 -3.61
C GLY A 43 4.30 -0.72 -4.93
N VAL A 44 4.61 0.58 -5.03
CA VAL A 44 4.47 1.32 -6.28
C VAL A 44 5.39 0.75 -7.35
N LYS A 45 6.65 0.51 -7.00
CA LYS A 45 7.62 -0.04 -7.96
C LYS A 45 7.18 -1.41 -8.45
N PHE A 46 6.71 -2.25 -7.53
CA PHE A 46 6.20 -3.57 -7.91
C PHE A 46 5.00 -3.42 -8.85
N GLY A 47 4.08 -2.51 -8.54
CA GLY A 47 2.91 -2.29 -9.38
C GLY A 47 3.24 -1.74 -10.74
N LEU A 48 4.28 -0.89 -10.84
CA LEU A 48 4.71 -0.36 -12.14
C LEU A 48 5.35 -1.44 -13.01
N GLN A 49 5.95 -2.45 -12.38
CA GLN A 49 6.50 -3.59 -13.11
C GLN A 49 5.47 -4.67 -13.38
N ASN A 50 4.31 -4.60 -12.70
CA ASN A 50 3.25 -5.61 -12.79
C ASN A 50 1.91 -4.89 -12.84
N LEU A 51 1.63 -4.23 -13.98
CA LEU A 51 0.46 -3.34 -14.08
C LEU A 51 -0.87 -4.06 -13.89
N ASP A 52 -0.90 -5.37 -14.11
CA ASP A 52 -2.11 -6.15 -13.90
C ASP A 52 -2.01 -7.03 -12.65
N MET A 53 -1.23 -6.58 -11.66
CA MET A 53 -1.09 -7.36 -10.43
C MET A 53 -2.44 -7.61 -9.78
N THR A 54 -2.57 -8.79 -9.19
CA THR A 54 -3.77 -9.16 -8.44
C THR A 54 -3.66 -8.65 -7.01
N PRO A 55 -4.79 -8.58 -6.28
CA PRO A 55 -4.71 -8.24 -4.86
C PRO A 55 -3.82 -9.19 -4.07
N GLU A 56 -3.81 -10.47 -4.42
CA GLU A 56 -2.95 -11.46 -3.77
C GLU A 56 -1.48 -11.11 -3.97
N GLN A 57 -1.10 -10.74 -5.20
CA GLN A 57 0.29 -10.36 -5.48
C GLN A 57 0.67 -9.10 -4.75
N ASN A 58 -0.24 -8.12 -4.65
CA ASN A 58 0.02 -6.91 -3.89
C ASN A 58 0.27 -7.24 -2.43
N HIS A 59 -0.53 -8.13 -1.86
CA HIS A 59 -0.40 -8.52 -0.45
C HIS A 59 0.92 -9.25 -0.21
N GLU A 60 1.29 -10.16 -1.09
CA GLU A 60 2.55 -10.89 -0.97
C GLU A 60 3.74 -9.95 -1.00
N ASN A 61 3.71 -8.96 -1.90
CA ASN A 61 4.78 -7.98 -1.96
C ASN A 61 4.85 -7.15 -0.68
N TRP A 62 3.68 -6.75 -0.14
CA TRP A 62 3.62 -6.02 1.11
C TRP A 62 4.19 -6.83 2.27
N MET A 63 3.83 -8.11 2.36
CA MET A 63 4.34 -8.98 3.41
C MET A 63 5.86 -9.13 3.31
N LYS A 64 6.37 -9.26 2.10
CA LYS A 64 7.82 -9.37 1.90
C LYS A 64 8.52 -8.13 2.42
N CYS A 65 8.00 -6.95 2.09
CA CYS A 65 8.61 -5.70 2.54
C CYS A 65 8.56 -5.59 4.06
N LYS A 66 7.43 -5.90 4.66
CA LYS A 66 7.29 -5.83 6.12
C LYS A 66 8.22 -6.81 6.81
N THR A 67 8.34 -8.01 6.28
CA THR A 67 9.24 -9.00 6.84
C THR A 67 10.69 -8.51 6.79
N GLU A 68 11.07 -7.89 5.67
CA GLU A 68 12.42 -7.32 5.54
C GLU A 68 12.65 -6.17 6.50
N GLN A 69 11.59 -5.45 6.88
CA GLN A 69 11.69 -4.38 7.89
C GLN A 69 11.69 -4.91 9.32
N GLY A 70 11.55 -6.21 9.50
CA GLY A 70 11.60 -6.82 10.82
C GLY A 70 10.23 -7.05 11.46
N TRP A 71 9.15 -6.86 10.70
CA TRP A 71 7.80 -7.09 11.22
C TRP A 71 7.48 -8.58 11.23
N VAL A 72 6.69 -8.99 12.21
CA VAL A 72 6.23 -10.38 12.34
C VAL A 72 4.72 -10.38 12.65
N TYR A 73 4.11 -11.53 12.49
CA TYR A 73 2.69 -11.67 12.83
C TYR A 73 2.47 -11.44 14.31
N GLY A 74 1.40 -10.74 14.65
CA GLY A 74 0.90 -10.59 16.00
C GLY A 74 -0.55 -10.19 15.92
N GLU A 75 -1.35 -10.59 16.92
CA GLU A 75 -2.78 -10.33 16.90
C GLU A 75 -3.12 -8.85 16.99
N VAL A 76 -2.21 -8.05 17.54
CA VAL A 76 -2.40 -6.61 17.71
C VAL A 76 -1.32 -5.90 16.93
N LYS A 77 -1.71 -4.88 16.17
CA LYS A 77 -0.76 -4.05 15.45
C LYS A 77 0.01 -3.20 16.46
N ASP A 78 1.34 -3.28 16.44
CA ASP A 78 2.19 -2.59 17.41
C ASP A 78 3.45 -2.13 16.71
N PHE A 79 3.62 -0.80 16.60
CA PHE A 79 4.78 -0.23 15.90
C PHE A 79 6.08 -0.46 16.65
N GLU A 80 6.04 -0.53 17.97
CA GLU A 80 7.27 -0.74 18.73
C GLU A 80 7.76 -2.17 18.64
N LYS A 81 6.84 -3.11 18.75
CA LYS A 81 7.18 -4.54 18.66
C LYS A 81 7.23 -5.03 17.23
N LYS A 82 6.75 -4.21 16.29
CA LYS A 82 6.67 -4.56 14.87
C LYS A 82 5.87 -5.83 14.66
N THR A 83 4.65 -5.83 15.22
CA THR A 83 3.71 -6.92 14.99
C THR A 83 2.52 -6.40 14.18
N HIS A 84 1.99 -7.27 13.33
CA HIS A 84 0.87 -6.89 12.47
C HIS A 84 -0.01 -8.13 12.22
N PRO A 85 -1.34 -7.99 12.43
CA PRO A 85 -2.24 -9.13 12.23
C PRO A 85 -2.43 -9.52 10.77
N ASP A 86 -2.09 -8.65 9.83
CA ASP A 86 -2.26 -8.93 8.40
C ASP A 86 -1.07 -9.66 7.78
N LEU A 87 -0.06 -10.02 8.58
CA LEU A 87 1.07 -10.80 8.08
C LEU A 87 0.70 -12.28 8.02
N VAL A 88 -0.31 -12.57 7.21
CA VAL A 88 -0.85 -13.91 6.94
C VAL A 88 -1.15 -14.01 5.45
N PRO A 89 -1.31 -15.21 4.89
CA PRO A 89 -1.68 -15.34 3.49
C PRO A 89 -2.95 -14.58 3.16
N PHE A 90 -3.07 -14.13 1.93
CA PHE A 90 -4.19 -13.29 1.50
C PHE A 90 -5.54 -13.92 1.81
N ASP A 91 -5.68 -15.24 1.58
CA ASP A 91 -6.95 -15.91 1.77
C ASP A 91 -7.33 -16.09 3.24
N GLU A 92 -6.43 -15.75 4.17
CA GLU A 92 -6.72 -15.74 5.60
C GLU A 92 -7.09 -14.37 6.13
N LEU A 93 -7.04 -13.33 5.29
CA LEU A 93 -7.38 -11.97 5.72
C LEU A 93 -8.89 -11.83 5.89
N PRO A 94 -9.33 -11.05 6.91
CA PRO A 94 -10.72 -10.60 6.92
C PRO A 94 -11.01 -9.80 5.67
N LYS A 95 -12.26 -9.82 5.22
CA LYS A 95 -12.63 -9.13 3.98
C LYS A 95 -12.21 -7.66 4.00
N ILE A 96 -12.40 -6.99 5.13
CA ILE A 96 -12.08 -5.56 5.23
C ILE A 96 -10.60 -5.30 5.00
N GLU A 97 -9.73 -6.24 5.39
CA GLU A 97 -8.30 -6.08 5.15
C GLU A 97 -7.93 -6.49 3.72
N ALA A 98 -8.57 -7.54 3.20
CA ALA A 98 -8.33 -7.97 1.82
C ALA A 98 -8.75 -6.89 0.83
N ASP A 99 -9.82 -6.15 1.13
CA ASP A 99 -10.30 -5.07 0.26
C ASP A 99 -9.26 -3.96 0.11
N LYS A 100 -8.40 -3.77 1.11
CA LYS A 100 -7.32 -2.78 0.98
C LYS A 100 -6.33 -3.16 -0.11
N ASP A 101 -6.04 -4.44 -0.25
CA ASP A 101 -5.15 -4.90 -1.31
C ASP A 101 -5.79 -4.71 -2.69
N THR A 102 -7.09 -4.93 -2.79
CA THR A 102 -7.82 -4.68 -4.02
C THR A 102 -7.76 -3.21 -4.38
N MET A 103 -8.00 -2.34 -3.41
CA MET A 103 -7.94 -0.90 -3.60
C MET A 103 -6.54 -0.46 -4.03
N ASP A 104 -5.51 -0.98 -3.38
CA ASP A 104 -4.13 -0.63 -3.71
C ASP A 104 -3.80 -0.96 -5.15
N ALA A 105 -4.21 -2.15 -5.61
CA ALA A 105 -3.95 -2.55 -6.98
C ALA A 105 -4.65 -1.62 -7.97
N MET A 106 -5.91 -1.28 -7.69
CA MET A 106 -6.67 -0.38 -8.52
C MET A 106 -6.06 1.01 -8.56
N MET A 107 -5.73 1.55 -7.38
CA MET A 107 -5.21 2.91 -7.30
C MET A 107 -3.83 3.02 -7.94
N ASN A 108 -3.01 1.98 -7.84
CA ASN A 108 -1.71 2.00 -8.49
C ASN A 108 -1.88 2.18 -10.01
N LYS A 109 -2.79 1.42 -10.59
CA LYS A 109 -3.03 1.45 -12.02
C LYS A 109 -3.62 2.80 -12.46
N GLU A 110 -4.64 3.29 -11.73
CA GLU A 110 -5.30 4.51 -12.10
C GLU A 110 -4.43 5.75 -11.84
N ALA A 111 -3.69 5.76 -10.75
CA ALA A 111 -2.80 6.89 -10.46
C ALA A 111 -1.67 6.98 -11.49
N ASN A 112 -1.23 5.83 -12.01
CA ASN A 112 -0.23 5.82 -13.08
C ASN A 112 -0.76 6.56 -14.31
N LYS A 113 -2.02 6.31 -14.67
CA LYS A 113 -2.66 7.00 -15.79
C LYS A 113 -2.82 8.49 -15.48
N LEU A 114 -3.21 8.83 -14.25
CA LEU A 114 -3.39 10.22 -13.87
C LEU A 114 -2.08 10.99 -13.94
N TYR A 115 -0.98 10.35 -13.59
CA TYR A 115 0.32 11.01 -13.69
C TYR A 115 0.60 11.45 -15.13
N ASP A 116 0.33 10.57 -16.08
CA ASP A 116 0.52 10.92 -17.49
C ASP A 116 -0.41 12.05 -17.91
N LEU A 117 -1.65 12.02 -17.43
CA LEU A 117 -2.62 13.05 -17.75
C LEU A 117 -2.18 14.41 -17.22
N PHE A 118 -1.72 14.47 -15.96
CA PHE A 118 -1.41 15.73 -15.30
C PHE A 118 -0.06 16.28 -15.72
N PHE A 119 0.94 15.44 -15.91
CA PHE A 119 2.32 15.89 -16.11
C PHE A 119 2.83 15.59 -17.50
N GLY A 120 2.03 14.92 -18.29
CA GLY A 120 2.24 14.75 -19.70
C GLY A 120 3.59 14.28 -20.06
N GLU A 121 3.71 13.19 -20.67
CA GLU A 121 4.88 12.87 -21.32
C GLU A 121 4.56 12.89 -22.71
N GLU A 122 5.28 13.52 -23.41
CA GLU A 122 4.97 13.53 -24.73
C GLU A 122 5.52 12.43 -25.45
#